data_de57d358fef6c87effd9c3461904496f
#
_entry.id   de57d358fef6c87effd9c3461904496f
#
_cell.length_a   1.000
_cell.length_b   1.000
_cell.length_c   1.000
_cell.angle_alpha   90.00
_cell.angle_beta   90.00
_cell.angle_gamma   90.00
#
_symmetry.space_group_name_H-M   'P 1'
#
loop_
_entity.id
_entity.type
_entity.pdbx_description
1 polymer ?
#
loop_
_entity_poly.entity_id
_entity_poly.type
_entity_poly.pdbx_seq_one_letter_code
_entity_poly.pdbx_strand_id
1 'polypeptide(L)'
;MTARFVSTPLLGARLVAAALAVALGVAPASAVVGLGGSKNSSAPVAIEAEDGIEWQQAKQIYIARGNARAAQGDTTVRADTLTAHYRTAANGDTEIWRVVAEGNVRIQSTGRLATGDQGTYDIDKGVLVLTGKVVRLESQLEKIRATQSLEYWEQRRIAVARGNAVAQKDGRELRADVLTAHMRENKAGQLEMWRIEAFGNVEVATAAEVARARYGDYDPDSGIAHLAGGVKISRGQNQMNGEFAEVNMKTGTSRLTAQPKGADAAPRVRGVFQPKSAPAPAKP
;
A
#
# COMPACT_ATOMS: atom_id res chain seq x y z
N MET A 1 -44.14 35.80 28.89
CA MET A 1 -42.72 36.18 28.77
C MET A 1 -41.89 34.95 29.06
N THR A 2 -41.53 34.18 28.07
CA THR A 2 -40.72 32.95 28.16
C THR A 2 -39.38 33.19 27.43
N ALA A 3 -38.34 33.37 28.23
CA ALA A 3 -36.99 33.54 27.72
C ALA A 3 -36.45 32.18 27.20
N ARG A 4 -36.18 32.10 25.90
CA ARG A 4 -35.43 30.99 25.27
C ARG A 4 -33.94 31.23 25.51
N PHE A 5 -33.32 30.36 26.30
CA PHE A 5 -31.87 30.20 26.35
C PHE A 5 -31.39 29.54 25.06
N VAL A 6 -30.66 30.28 24.24
CA VAL A 6 -29.90 29.76 23.13
C VAL A 6 -28.56 29.30 23.70
N SER A 7 -28.37 27.99 23.80
CA SER A 7 -27.11 27.40 24.14
C SER A 7 -26.23 27.34 22.86
N THR A 8 -25.22 28.19 22.83
CA THR A 8 -24.10 28.11 21.86
C THR A 8 -23.27 26.85 22.13
N PRO A 9 -23.02 25.99 21.15
CA PRO A 9 -22.10 24.87 21.33
C PRO A 9 -20.66 25.41 21.34
N LEU A 10 -19.95 25.10 22.43
CA LEU A 10 -18.50 25.25 22.55
C LEU A 10 -17.78 24.51 21.42
N LEU A 11 -17.27 25.30 20.47
CA LEU A 11 -16.42 24.86 19.40
C LEU A 11 -14.98 24.83 19.92
N GLY A 12 -14.62 23.77 20.62
CA GLY A 12 -13.27 23.68 21.15
C GLY A 12 -12.97 22.29 21.65
N ALA A 13 -12.51 21.41 20.78
CA ALA A 13 -11.72 20.18 21.01
C ALA A 13 -12.02 19.06 19.99
N ARG A 14 -12.11 19.38 18.70
CA ARG A 14 -12.13 18.35 17.64
C ARG A 14 -10.90 18.52 16.76
N LEU A 15 -9.74 18.35 17.36
CA LEU A 15 -8.48 18.62 16.69
C LEU A 15 -7.51 17.48 16.99
N VAL A 16 -7.08 16.79 15.96
CA VAL A 16 -5.96 15.82 15.87
C VAL A 16 -6.35 14.38 15.47
N ALA A 17 -7.46 14.14 14.83
CA ALA A 17 -7.83 12.76 14.54
C ALA A 17 -7.82 12.32 13.08
N ALA A 18 -7.38 13.16 12.16
CA ALA A 18 -7.59 12.87 10.73
C ALA A 18 -6.39 12.35 9.95
N ALA A 19 -5.19 12.30 10.54
CA ALA A 19 -3.96 12.10 9.77
C ALA A 19 -3.61 10.67 9.37
N LEU A 20 -4.15 9.67 9.99
CA LEU A 20 -3.70 8.29 9.76
C LEU A 20 -4.76 7.33 9.18
N ALA A 21 -5.99 7.77 8.96
CA ALA A 21 -6.96 7.01 8.17
C ALA A 21 -6.64 7.09 6.67
N VAL A 22 -5.36 7.04 6.36
CA VAL A 22 -4.92 6.98 4.99
C VAL A 22 -5.22 5.60 4.46
N ALA A 23 -6.22 5.65 3.63
CA ALA A 23 -6.24 4.92 2.43
C ALA A 23 -6.00 3.43 2.53
N LEU A 24 -6.90 2.76 3.06
CA LEU A 24 -7.20 1.43 2.56
C LEU A 24 -8.56 1.10 3.18
N GLY A 25 -9.56 1.93 2.83
CA GLY A 25 -10.95 1.63 3.09
C GLY A 25 -11.24 0.25 2.52
N VAL A 26 -11.79 -0.58 3.33
CA VAL A 26 -12.27 -1.91 2.98
C VAL A 26 -13.34 -1.76 1.88
N ALA A 27 -12.89 -1.66 0.64
CA ALA A 27 -13.65 -2.28 -0.43
C ALA A 27 -13.36 -3.78 -0.28
N PRO A 28 -14.32 -4.68 -0.53
CA PRO A 28 -13.99 -6.09 -0.53
C PRO A 28 -12.80 -6.26 -1.43
N ALA A 29 -11.68 -6.70 -0.88
CA ALA A 29 -10.47 -6.96 -1.63
C ALA A 29 -10.70 -8.25 -2.42
N SER A 30 -11.58 -8.14 -3.40
CA SER A 30 -11.69 -9.13 -4.44
C SER A 30 -10.40 -9.05 -5.21
N ALA A 31 -9.57 -10.05 -5.05
CA ALA A 31 -8.35 -10.30 -5.78
C ALA A 31 -7.27 -9.22 -5.60
N VAL A 32 -6.56 -9.24 -4.47
CA VAL A 32 -5.15 -8.93 -4.50
C VAL A 32 -4.50 -10.00 -5.36
N VAL A 33 -4.34 -9.62 -6.61
CA VAL A 33 -3.41 -10.18 -7.58
C VAL A 33 -3.10 -11.65 -7.42
N GLY A 34 -3.97 -12.51 -7.88
CA GLY A 34 -3.48 -13.73 -8.48
C GLY A 34 -2.78 -13.40 -9.81
N LEU A 35 -1.55 -12.93 -9.77
CA LEU A 35 -0.62 -13.10 -10.87
C LEU A 35 0.03 -14.48 -10.80
N GLY A 36 0.00 -15.10 -9.65
CA GLY A 36 0.00 -16.51 -9.53
C GLY A 36 -1.42 -16.92 -9.82
N GLY A 37 -1.67 -17.55 -10.93
CA GLY A 37 -2.93 -18.21 -11.16
C GLY A 37 -3.25 -18.96 -9.88
N SER A 38 -4.43 -18.71 -9.30
CA SER A 38 -4.90 -19.50 -8.19
C SER A 38 -4.44 -20.93 -8.44
N LYS A 39 -3.82 -21.60 -7.45
CA LYS A 39 -3.43 -23.03 -7.59
C LYS A 39 -4.58 -23.92 -8.06
N ASN A 40 -5.79 -23.36 -8.14
CA ASN A 40 -7.02 -23.95 -8.64
C ASN A 40 -7.51 -23.36 -9.97
N SER A 41 -6.76 -22.48 -10.65
CA SER A 41 -7.16 -22.05 -11.98
C SER A 41 -6.81 -23.14 -12.99
N SER A 42 -7.77 -23.99 -13.32
CA SER A 42 -7.70 -24.96 -14.41
C SER A 42 -7.82 -24.30 -15.80
N ALA A 43 -7.89 -22.96 -15.86
CA ALA A 43 -7.96 -22.25 -17.13
C ALA A 43 -6.63 -22.35 -17.88
N PRO A 44 -6.65 -22.66 -19.18
CA PRO A 44 -5.44 -22.72 -19.99
C PRO A 44 -4.78 -21.34 -20.05
N VAL A 45 -3.45 -21.31 -20.12
CA VAL A 45 -2.67 -20.12 -20.39
C VAL A 45 -2.59 -19.92 -21.89
N ALA A 46 -3.13 -18.83 -22.43
CA ALA A 46 -2.95 -18.42 -23.81
C ALA A 46 -1.73 -17.50 -23.92
N ILE A 47 -0.83 -17.78 -24.89
CA ILE A 47 0.37 -16.96 -25.15
C ILE A 47 0.33 -16.51 -26.59
N GLU A 48 0.60 -15.22 -26.82
CA GLU A 48 0.67 -14.55 -28.13
C GLU A 48 1.96 -13.72 -28.18
N ALA A 49 2.59 -13.61 -29.35
CA ALA A 49 3.78 -12.81 -29.55
C ALA A 49 3.94 -12.45 -31.04
N GLU A 50 4.41 -11.23 -31.35
CA GLU A 50 4.55 -10.72 -32.73
C GLU A 50 5.77 -11.34 -33.44
N ASP A 51 6.91 -11.47 -32.74
CA ASP A 51 8.16 -12.01 -33.31
C ASP A 51 8.30 -13.54 -33.16
N GLY A 52 7.26 -14.16 -32.56
CA GLY A 52 7.17 -15.62 -32.46
C GLY A 52 7.44 -16.18 -31.05
N ILE A 53 7.23 -17.48 -30.94
CA ILE A 53 7.45 -18.26 -29.73
C ILE A 53 8.52 -19.31 -30.03
N GLU A 54 9.59 -19.29 -29.25
CA GLU A 54 10.72 -20.19 -29.34
C GLU A 54 10.69 -21.21 -28.21
N TRP A 55 10.88 -22.48 -28.51
CA TRP A 55 11.03 -23.53 -27.52
C TRP A 55 12.48 -24.02 -27.47
N GLN A 56 13.18 -23.76 -26.39
CA GLN A 56 14.54 -24.23 -26.15
C GLN A 56 14.53 -25.43 -25.20
N GLN A 57 14.37 -26.62 -25.73
CA GLN A 57 14.22 -27.87 -24.97
C GLN A 57 15.42 -28.13 -24.04
N ALA A 58 16.65 -27.92 -24.52
CA ALA A 58 17.85 -28.14 -23.70
C ALA A 58 17.94 -27.20 -22.46
N LYS A 59 17.35 -26.03 -22.54
CA LYS A 59 17.29 -25.07 -21.45
C LYS A 59 15.97 -25.15 -20.64
N GLN A 60 15.02 -25.95 -21.07
CA GLN A 60 13.69 -26.07 -20.50
C GLN A 60 12.97 -24.72 -20.38
N ILE A 61 12.96 -23.93 -21.46
CA ILE A 61 12.29 -22.64 -21.52
C ILE A 61 11.44 -22.48 -22.78
N TYR A 62 10.37 -21.73 -22.65
CA TYR A 62 9.63 -21.10 -23.73
C TYR A 62 9.88 -19.61 -23.71
N ILE A 63 10.14 -19.01 -24.87
CA ILE A 63 10.37 -17.57 -24.98
C ILE A 63 9.42 -17.00 -26.03
N ALA A 64 8.59 -16.06 -25.63
CA ALA A 64 7.73 -15.29 -26.53
C ALA A 64 8.30 -13.87 -26.66
N ARG A 65 8.53 -13.40 -27.89
CA ARG A 65 9.16 -12.11 -28.19
C ARG A 65 8.25 -11.21 -29.04
N GLY A 66 8.43 -9.92 -28.88
CA GLY A 66 7.67 -8.90 -29.59
C GLY A 66 6.28 -8.73 -29.03
N ASN A 67 6.09 -7.69 -28.19
CA ASN A 67 4.80 -7.36 -27.56
C ASN A 67 4.08 -8.62 -26.99
N ALA A 68 4.85 -9.47 -26.34
CA ALA A 68 4.40 -10.77 -25.87
C ALA A 68 3.26 -10.60 -24.84
N ARG A 69 2.24 -11.44 -24.95
CA ARG A 69 1.07 -11.45 -24.08
C ARG A 69 0.81 -12.86 -23.57
N ALA A 70 0.64 -12.98 -22.27
CA ALA A 70 0.12 -14.18 -21.62
C ALA A 70 -1.18 -13.86 -20.90
N ALA A 71 -2.19 -14.71 -21.04
CA ALA A 71 -3.50 -14.54 -20.40
C ALA A 71 -3.95 -15.82 -19.73
N GLN A 72 -4.48 -15.71 -18.50
CA GLN A 72 -5.09 -16.80 -17.75
C GLN A 72 -6.25 -16.25 -16.94
N GLY A 73 -7.47 -16.70 -17.21
CA GLY A 73 -8.67 -16.11 -16.61
C GLY A 73 -8.77 -14.62 -16.93
N ASP A 74 -8.95 -13.80 -15.91
CA ASP A 74 -9.02 -12.33 -15.99
C ASP A 74 -7.65 -11.63 -15.80
N THR A 75 -6.58 -12.40 -15.68
CA THR A 75 -5.23 -11.86 -15.58
C THR A 75 -4.51 -11.88 -16.94
N THR A 76 -3.95 -10.75 -17.32
CA THR A 76 -3.13 -10.60 -18.53
C THR A 76 -1.79 -9.98 -18.16
N VAL A 77 -0.71 -10.57 -18.66
CA VAL A 77 0.65 -10.04 -18.58
C VAL A 77 1.10 -9.67 -19.99
N ARG A 78 1.68 -8.49 -20.16
CA ARG A 78 2.31 -8.03 -21.41
C ARG A 78 3.72 -7.56 -21.12
N ALA A 79 4.65 -7.85 -22.03
CA ALA A 79 6.05 -7.43 -21.97
C ALA A 79 6.67 -7.47 -23.37
N ASP A 80 7.86 -6.91 -23.54
CA ASP A 80 8.60 -7.06 -24.79
C ASP A 80 9.00 -8.53 -24.99
N THR A 81 9.38 -9.21 -23.88
CA THR A 81 9.71 -10.64 -23.87
C THR A 81 9.08 -11.32 -22.65
N LEU A 82 8.50 -12.49 -22.85
CA LEU A 82 8.05 -13.40 -21.79
C LEU A 82 8.85 -14.70 -21.88
N THR A 83 9.48 -15.10 -20.76
CA THR A 83 10.19 -16.37 -20.64
C THR A 83 9.54 -17.24 -19.57
N ALA A 84 9.08 -18.42 -19.94
CA ALA A 84 8.54 -19.41 -19.02
C ALA A 84 9.55 -20.54 -18.84
N HIS A 85 9.99 -20.76 -17.61
CA HIS A 85 10.84 -21.89 -17.24
C HIS A 85 9.95 -23.06 -16.82
N TYR A 86 10.22 -24.21 -17.43
CA TYR A 86 9.48 -25.44 -17.13
C TYR A 86 10.41 -26.54 -16.64
N ARG A 87 9.81 -27.56 -16.07
CA ARG A 87 10.44 -28.84 -15.69
C ARG A 87 9.51 -30.00 -16.04
N THR A 88 10.04 -31.19 -16.12
CA THR A 88 9.23 -32.39 -16.20
C THR A 88 8.84 -32.82 -14.77
N ALA A 89 7.55 -32.87 -14.51
CA ALA A 89 7.02 -33.35 -13.24
C ALA A 89 7.18 -34.89 -13.13
N ALA A 90 6.99 -35.44 -11.91
CA ALA A 90 7.14 -36.86 -11.64
C ALA A 90 6.18 -37.75 -12.45
N ASN A 91 5.03 -37.23 -12.87
CA ASN A 91 4.04 -37.86 -13.74
C ASN A 91 4.36 -37.75 -15.24
N GLY A 92 5.47 -37.11 -15.62
CA GLY A 92 5.89 -36.89 -17.00
C GLY A 92 5.33 -35.60 -17.64
N ASP A 93 4.46 -34.87 -16.99
CA ASP A 93 3.88 -33.63 -17.50
C ASP A 93 4.89 -32.47 -17.47
N THR A 94 4.65 -31.47 -18.31
CA THR A 94 5.41 -30.20 -18.28
C THR A 94 4.80 -29.26 -17.26
N GLU A 95 5.59 -28.83 -16.29
CA GLU A 95 5.20 -27.91 -15.23
C GLU A 95 6.01 -26.61 -15.33
N ILE A 96 5.32 -25.47 -15.45
CA ILE A 96 5.96 -24.15 -15.38
C ILE A 96 6.17 -23.81 -13.91
N TRP A 97 7.40 -23.52 -13.54
CA TRP A 97 7.75 -23.15 -12.17
C TRP A 97 8.16 -21.69 -11.99
N ARG A 98 8.49 -21.00 -13.11
CA ARG A 98 8.87 -19.58 -13.06
C ARG A 98 8.53 -18.90 -14.38
N VAL A 99 8.05 -17.65 -14.27
CA VAL A 99 7.81 -16.77 -15.41
C VAL A 99 8.61 -15.49 -15.22
N VAL A 100 9.28 -15.03 -16.27
CA VAL A 100 10.02 -13.75 -16.31
C VAL A 100 9.44 -12.91 -17.43
N ALA A 101 9.13 -11.66 -17.14
CA ALA A 101 8.68 -10.64 -18.08
C ALA A 101 9.72 -9.52 -18.13
N GLU A 102 10.16 -9.14 -19.32
CA GLU A 102 11.20 -8.15 -19.53
C GLU A 102 10.75 -7.10 -20.54
N GLY A 103 10.99 -5.84 -20.19
CA GLY A 103 10.64 -4.67 -21.00
C GLY A 103 9.16 -4.32 -21.00
N ASN A 104 8.85 -3.07 -20.66
CA ASN A 104 7.49 -2.50 -20.69
C ASN A 104 6.40 -3.36 -20.01
N VAL A 105 6.74 -3.98 -18.89
CA VAL A 105 5.88 -4.95 -18.20
C VAL A 105 4.58 -4.29 -17.75
N ARG A 106 3.47 -4.91 -18.13
CA ARG A 106 2.10 -4.53 -17.74
C ARG A 106 1.35 -5.77 -17.29
N ILE A 107 0.81 -5.70 -16.10
CA ILE A 107 0.07 -6.79 -15.49
C ILE A 107 -1.31 -6.25 -15.14
N GLN A 108 -2.32 -6.77 -15.78
CA GLN A 108 -3.70 -6.33 -15.63
C GLN A 108 -4.54 -7.47 -15.03
N SER A 109 -5.30 -7.18 -13.99
CA SER A 109 -6.25 -8.10 -13.38
C SER A 109 -7.36 -7.30 -12.70
N THR A 110 -8.59 -7.73 -12.88
CA THR A 110 -9.84 -7.19 -12.25
C THR A 110 -9.75 -5.74 -11.75
N GLY A 111 -9.72 -4.77 -12.68
CA GLY A 111 -9.74 -3.34 -12.34
C GLY A 111 -8.43 -2.77 -11.79
N ARG A 112 -7.32 -3.54 -11.88
CA ARG A 112 -5.98 -3.13 -11.45
C ARG A 112 -4.98 -3.26 -12.58
N LEU A 113 -4.04 -2.33 -12.63
CA LEU A 113 -2.91 -2.31 -13.57
C LEU A 113 -1.62 -2.12 -12.79
N ALA A 114 -0.72 -3.09 -12.87
CA ALA A 114 0.65 -2.92 -12.40
C ALA A 114 1.61 -2.74 -13.59
N THR A 115 2.60 -1.85 -13.45
CA THR A 115 3.59 -1.55 -14.49
C THR A 115 4.99 -1.48 -13.91
N GLY A 116 5.98 -1.93 -14.69
CA GLY A 116 7.41 -1.91 -14.34
C GLY A 116 8.28 -2.24 -15.55
N ASP A 117 9.58 -2.35 -15.32
CA ASP A 117 10.55 -2.68 -16.37
C ASP A 117 10.78 -4.19 -16.45
N GLN A 118 10.73 -4.90 -15.32
CA GLN A 118 10.85 -6.37 -15.24
C GLN A 118 9.86 -6.93 -14.22
N GLY A 119 9.37 -8.14 -14.50
CA GLY A 119 8.52 -8.91 -13.60
C GLY A 119 9.02 -10.34 -13.50
N THR A 120 9.04 -10.90 -12.29
CA THR A 120 9.36 -12.30 -12.05
C THR A 120 8.30 -12.91 -11.13
N TYR A 121 7.74 -14.02 -11.53
CA TYR A 121 6.86 -14.82 -10.73
C TYR A 121 7.45 -16.22 -10.50
N ASP A 122 7.85 -16.52 -9.28
CA ASP A 122 8.29 -17.83 -8.82
C ASP A 122 7.06 -18.58 -8.28
N ILE A 123 6.56 -19.53 -9.06
CA ILE A 123 5.29 -20.23 -8.79
C ILE A 123 5.43 -21.12 -7.57
N ASP A 124 6.58 -21.79 -7.40
CA ASP A 124 6.80 -22.69 -6.27
C ASP A 124 6.79 -21.93 -4.94
N LYS A 125 7.39 -20.76 -4.91
CA LYS A 125 7.42 -19.90 -3.73
C LYS A 125 6.17 -19.05 -3.56
N GLY A 126 5.35 -18.89 -4.62
CA GLY A 126 4.24 -17.96 -4.65
C GLY A 126 4.74 -16.51 -4.46
N VAL A 127 5.81 -16.12 -5.18
CA VAL A 127 6.41 -14.79 -5.04
C VAL A 127 6.44 -14.08 -6.38
N LEU A 128 5.71 -12.97 -6.47
CA LEU A 128 5.78 -12.02 -7.55
C LEU A 128 6.65 -10.84 -7.16
N VAL A 129 7.58 -10.46 -8.02
CA VAL A 129 8.38 -9.24 -7.89
C VAL A 129 8.32 -8.46 -9.20
N LEU A 130 7.87 -7.22 -9.12
CA LEU A 130 7.90 -6.25 -10.22
C LEU A 130 8.94 -5.20 -9.89
N THR A 131 9.91 -4.97 -10.77
CA THR A 131 11.00 -4.01 -10.60
C THR A 131 11.05 -3.01 -11.75
N GLY A 132 11.71 -1.87 -11.51
CA GLY A 132 11.89 -0.83 -12.53
C GLY A 132 12.29 0.51 -11.94
N LYS A 133 12.62 1.48 -12.81
CA LYS A 133 12.91 2.86 -12.38
C LYS A 133 11.74 3.46 -11.59
N VAL A 134 10.54 3.17 -12.02
CA VAL A 134 9.29 3.47 -11.31
C VAL A 134 8.33 2.33 -11.54
N VAL A 135 7.98 1.64 -10.47
CA VAL A 135 6.93 0.62 -10.48
C VAL A 135 5.63 1.22 -9.96
N ARG A 136 4.51 0.85 -10.56
CA ARG A 136 3.18 1.38 -10.21
C ARG A 136 2.18 0.26 -10.08
N LEU A 137 1.24 0.45 -9.18
CA LEU A 137 -0.02 -0.29 -9.12
C LEU A 137 -1.15 0.74 -9.03
N GLU A 138 -2.04 0.69 -9.99
CA GLU A 138 -3.16 1.62 -10.10
C GLU A 138 -4.49 0.87 -10.16
N SER A 139 -5.49 1.42 -9.46
CA SER A 139 -6.89 1.04 -9.52
C SER A 139 -7.74 2.31 -9.61
N GLN A 140 -9.07 2.17 -9.66
CA GLN A 140 -9.97 3.33 -9.64
C GLN A 140 -9.85 4.16 -8.35
N LEU A 141 -9.49 3.54 -7.24
CA LEU A 141 -9.50 4.16 -5.91
C LEU A 141 -8.12 4.41 -5.34
N GLU A 142 -7.11 3.69 -5.81
CA GLU A 142 -5.78 3.64 -5.19
C GLU A 142 -4.67 3.74 -6.23
N LYS A 143 -3.60 4.45 -5.87
CA LYS A 143 -2.37 4.51 -6.65
C LYS A 143 -1.20 4.24 -5.73
N ILE A 144 -0.39 3.26 -6.08
CA ILE A 144 0.85 2.93 -5.38
C ILE A 144 2.00 3.07 -6.36
N ARG A 145 3.08 3.69 -5.92
CA ARG A 145 4.33 3.78 -6.69
C ARG A 145 5.53 3.57 -5.80
N ALA A 146 6.59 3.02 -6.39
CA ALA A 146 7.88 2.83 -5.72
C ALA A 146 9.01 2.90 -6.76
N THR A 147 10.27 3.11 -6.30
CA THR A 147 11.44 3.27 -7.18
C THR A 147 12.35 2.05 -7.20
N GLN A 148 11.96 0.95 -6.55
CA GLN A 148 12.72 -0.30 -6.56
C GLN A 148 11.84 -1.48 -6.93
N SER A 149 10.85 -1.82 -6.09
CA SER A 149 9.99 -2.98 -6.32
C SER A 149 8.57 -2.83 -5.78
N LEU A 150 7.66 -3.57 -6.42
CA LEU A 150 6.40 -4.02 -5.84
C LEU A 150 6.47 -5.55 -5.76
N GLU A 151 6.22 -6.10 -4.59
CA GLU A 151 6.34 -7.52 -4.29
C GLU A 151 5.03 -8.05 -3.72
N TYR A 152 4.69 -9.28 -4.08
CA TYR A 152 3.60 -10.02 -3.46
C TYR A 152 4.06 -11.41 -3.07
N TRP A 153 3.87 -11.79 -1.80
CA TRP A 153 4.27 -13.04 -1.19
C TRP A 153 3.01 -13.81 -0.77
N GLU A 154 2.54 -14.69 -1.63
CA GLU A 154 1.27 -15.39 -1.45
C GLU A 154 1.20 -16.18 -0.14
N GLN A 155 2.22 -16.99 0.13
CA GLN A 155 2.26 -17.83 1.33
C GLN A 155 2.28 -17.02 2.64
N ARG A 156 2.87 -15.82 2.60
CA ARG A 156 2.93 -14.90 3.73
C ARG A 156 1.75 -13.95 3.75
N ARG A 157 1.03 -13.85 2.65
CA ARG A 157 -0.06 -12.89 2.43
C ARG A 157 0.36 -11.45 2.70
N ILE A 158 1.52 -11.08 2.20
CA ILE A 158 2.04 -9.71 2.31
C ILE A 158 2.31 -9.11 0.94
N ALA A 159 2.02 -7.82 0.81
CA ALA A 159 2.43 -7.00 -0.31
C ALA A 159 3.43 -5.95 0.19
N VAL A 160 4.52 -5.74 -0.56
CA VAL A 160 5.59 -4.81 -0.16
C VAL A 160 5.89 -3.85 -1.31
N ALA A 161 6.00 -2.56 -1.01
CA ALA A 161 6.50 -1.54 -1.92
C ALA A 161 7.82 -0.99 -1.36
N ARG A 162 8.89 -1.04 -2.16
CA ARG A 162 10.23 -0.59 -1.73
C ARG A 162 10.76 0.54 -2.60
N GLY A 163 11.48 1.46 -1.93
CA GLY A 163 12.14 2.62 -2.54
C GLY A 163 11.19 3.80 -2.71
N ASN A 164 11.24 4.74 -1.77
CA ASN A 164 10.39 5.93 -1.76
C ASN A 164 8.93 5.59 -2.10
N ALA A 165 8.42 4.59 -1.43
CA ALA A 165 7.08 4.08 -1.67
C ALA A 165 6.03 5.12 -1.32
N VAL A 166 5.04 5.29 -2.19
CA VAL A 166 3.94 6.23 -2.02
C VAL A 166 2.63 5.52 -2.32
N ALA A 167 1.71 5.57 -1.38
CA ALA A 167 0.33 5.12 -1.54
C ALA A 167 -0.61 6.33 -1.45
N GLN A 168 -1.53 6.43 -2.42
CA GLN A 168 -2.52 7.50 -2.50
C GLN A 168 -3.92 6.93 -2.58
N LYS A 169 -4.84 7.49 -1.79
CA LYS A 169 -6.26 7.16 -1.79
C LYS A 169 -7.08 8.31 -1.22
N ASP A 170 -8.22 8.63 -1.83
CA ASP A 170 -9.19 9.62 -1.33
C ASP A 170 -8.55 10.96 -0.92
N GLY A 171 -7.59 11.47 -1.72
CA GLY A 171 -6.89 12.72 -1.44
C GLY A 171 -5.88 12.66 -0.28
N ARG A 172 -5.55 11.47 0.19
CA ARG A 172 -4.56 11.22 1.24
C ARG A 172 -3.35 10.53 0.63
N GLU A 173 -2.20 10.74 1.26
CA GLU A 173 -0.94 10.17 0.83
C GLU A 173 -0.15 9.63 2.01
N LEU A 174 0.37 8.41 1.85
CA LEU A 174 1.32 7.79 2.75
C LEU A 174 2.63 7.56 1.99
N ARG A 175 3.73 8.07 2.53
CA ARG A 175 5.09 7.85 2.02
C ARG A 175 5.95 7.15 3.04
N ALA A 176 6.86 6.30 2.58
CA ALA A 176 7.90 5.69 3.39
C ALA A 176 9.00 5.13 2.49
N ASP A 177 10.13 4.73 3.06
CA ASP A 177 11.14 3.98 2.30
C ASP A 177 10.60 2.61 1.92
N VAL A 178 9.84 1.97 2.84
CA VAL A 178 9.17 0.68 2.62
C VAL A 178 7.75 0.73 3.17
N LEU A 179 6.78 0.30 2.39
CA LEU A 179 5.40 0.04 2.82
C LEU A 179 5.12 -1.46 2.75
N THR A 180 4.54 -2.01 3.79
CA THR A 180 4.12 -3.41 3.86
C THR A 180 2.65 -3.49 4.23
N ALA A 181 1.86 -4.19 3.42
CA ALA A 181 0.46 -4.50 3.70
C ALA A 181 0.34 -5.99 4.05
N HIS A 182 -0.26 -6.29 5.19
CA HIS A 182 -0.54 -7.65 5.65
C HIS A 182 -1.98 -8.01 5.37
N MET A 183 -2.19 -9.17 4.78
CA MET A 183 -3.51 -9.65 4.36
C MET A 183 -3.88 -10.92 5.11
N ARG A 184 -5.18 -11.10 5.32
CA ARG A 184 -5.75 -12.34 5.86
C ARG A 184 -7.00 -12.70 5.09
N GLU A 185 -7.45 -13.94 5.17
CA GLU A 185 -8.76 -14.34 4.67
C GLU A 185 -9.84 -13.94 5.67
N ASN A 186 -10.90 -13.33 5.17
CA ASN A 186 -12.11 -13.10 5.94
C ASN A 186 -13.01 -14.35 5.95
N LYS A 187 -14.14 -14.29 6.66
CA LYS A 187 -15.09 -15.41 6.76
C LYS A 187 -15.70 -15.84 5.42
N ALA A 188 -15.64 -15.00 4.40
CA ALA A 188 -16.10 -15.28 3.04
C ALA A 188 -14.98 -15.84 2.14
N GLY A 189 -13.78 -16.11 2.67
CA GLY A 189 -12.61 -16.57 1.90
C GLY A 189 -11.96 -15.49 1.04
N GLN A 190 -12.30 -14.21 1.25
CA GLN A 190 -11.71 -13.11 0.52
C GLN A 190 -10.51 -12.54 1.30
N LEU A 191 -9.47 -12.14 0.57
CA LEU A 191 -8.32 -11.46 1.19
C LEU A 191 -8.72 -10.04 1.59
N GLU A 192 -8.52 -9.73 2.85
CA GLU A 192 -8.66 -8.39 3.42
C GLU A 192 -7.34 -7.94 4.05
N MET A 193 -7.06 -6.65 3.99
CA MET A 193 -5.89 -6.09 4.65
C MET A 193 -6.23 -5.79 6.11
N TRP A 194 -5.41 -6.32 7.01
CA TRP A 194 -5.61 -6.16 8.44
C TRP A 194 -4.54 -5.31 9.14
N ARG A 195 -3.38 -5.09 8.47
CA ARG A 195 -2.31 -4.24 9.00
C ARG A 195 -1.50 -3.61 7.88
N ILE A 196 -1.08 -2.37 8.07
CA ILE A 196 -0.11 -1.67 7.23
C ILE A 196 1.06 -1.27 8.11
N GLU A 197 2.27 -1.44 7.62
CA GLU A 197 3.49 -0.95 8.25
C GLU A 197 4.26 -0.07 7.28
N ALA A 198 4.82 1.02 7.80
CA ALA A 198 5.61 1.99 7.08
C ALA A 198 6.96 2.17 7.79
N PHE A 199 8.05 1.98 7.06
CA PHE A 199 9.40 2.03 7.59
C PHE A 199 10.24 3.06 6.86
N GLY A 200 10.94 3.89 7.63
CA GLY A 200 11.85 4.92 7.14
C GLY A 200 11.14 6.10 6.49
N ASN A 201 11.51 7.31 6.89
CA ASN A 201 11.00 8.57 6.32
C ASN A 201 9.48 8.61 6.16
N VAL A 202 8.76 8.11 7.17
CA VAL A 202 7.30 8.00 7.12
C VAL A 202 6.69 9.41 7.11
N GLU A 203 5.86 9.67 6.10
CA GLU A 203 5.05 10.88 5.99
C GLU A 203 3.61 10.51 5.65
N VAL A 204 2.70 11.01 6.43
CA VAL A 204 1.26 10.91 6.20
C VAL A 204 0.74 12.31 5.93
N ALA A 205 0.20 12.53 4.74
CA ALA A 205 -0.33 13.81 4.33
C ALA A 205 -1.83 13.74 4.02
N THR A 206 -2.55 14.74 4.49
CA THR A 206 -3.95 15.02 4.17
C THR A 206 -4.08 16.47 3.72
N ALA A 207 -5.27 16.89 3.28
CA ALA A 207 -5.50 18.30 2.94
C ALA A 207 -5.30 19.26 4.14
N ALA A 208 -5.39 18.77 5.39
CA ALA A 208 -5.37 19.60 6.60
C ALA A 208 -4.06 19.51 7.36
N GLU A 209 -3.34 18.40 7.31
CA GLU A 209 -2.18 18.17 8.16
C GLU A 209 -1.17 17.19 7.57
N VAL A 210 0.05 17.26 8.08
CA VAL A 210 1.16 16.35 7.74
C VAL A 210 1.74 15.80 9.03
N ALA A 211 1.84 14.48 9.12
CA ALA A 211 2.52 13.78 10.20
C ALA A 211 3.78 13.10 9.67
N ARG A 212 4.90 13.20 10.39
CA ARG A 212 6.19 12.55 10.05
C ARG A 212 6.69 11.73 11.21
N ALA A 213 7.34 10.59 10.89
CA ALA A 213 7.93 9.68 11.85
C ALA A 213 9.00 8.82 11.18
N ARG A 214 9.71 7.98 11.94
CA ARG A 214 10.58 6.94 11.38
C ARG A 214 9.85 5.63 11.10
N TYR A 215 8.79 5.36 11.85
CA TYR A 215 7.97 4.17 11.74
C TYR A 215 6.50 4.53 11.92
N GLY A 216 5.63 3.80 11.24
CA GLY A 216 4.19 3.86 11.42
C GLY A 216 3.56 2.49 11.22
N ASP A 217 2.53 2.17 11.99
CA ASP A 217 1.65 1.05 11.73
C ASP A 217 0.18 1.45 11.91
N TYR A 218 -0.68 0.77 11.18
CA TYR A 218 -2.12 1.00 11.21
C TYR A 218 -2.86 -0.33 11.19
N ASP A 219 -3.78 -0.48 12.12
CA ASP A 219 -4.73 -1.59 12.20
C ASP A 219 -6.13 -1.10 11.76
N PRO A 220 -6.63 -1.51 10.58
CA PRO A 220 -7.95 -1.13 10.08
C PRO A 220 -9.11 -1.59 10.96
N ASP A 221 -8.97 -2.73 11.67
CA ASP A 221 -10.05 -3.29 12.50
C ASP A 221 -10.30 -2.45 13.74
N SER A 222 -9.23 -2.15 14.48
CA SER A 222 -9.31 -1.28 15.65
C SER A 222 -9.46 0.19 15.26
N GLY A 223 -8.96 0.57 14.08
CA GLY A 223 -8.82 1.94 13.63
C GLY A 223 -7.73 2.70 14.38
N ILE A 224 -6.76 1.98 14.95
CA ILE A 224 -5.64 2.55 15.70
C ILE A 224 -4.41 2.59 14.83
N ALA A 225 -3.76 3.73 14.84
CA ALA A 225 -2.47 3.93 14.21
C ALA A 225 -1.44 4.36 15.25
N HIS A 226 -0.23 3.83 15.09
CA HIS A 226 0.92 4.22 15.89
C HIS A 226 2.00 4.85 15.01
N LEU A 227 2.59 5.92 15.48
CA LEU A 227 3.77 6.55 14.91
C LEU A 227 4.89 6.52 15.95
N ALA A 228 6.11 6.25 15.51
CA ALA A 228 7.26 6.17 16.38
C ALA A 228 8.51 6.77 15.73
N GLY A 229 9.37 7.33 16.59
CA GLY A 229 10.67 7.84 16.17
C GLY A 229 10.63 9.28 15.69
N GLY A 230 10.61 10.21 16.62
CA GLY A 230 10.66 11.64 16.33
C GLY A 230 9.42 12.16 15.63
N VAL A 231 8.26 11.87 16.20
CA VAL A 231 6.95 12.24 15.62
C VAL A 231 6.79 13.74 15.57
N LYS A 232 6.46 14.26 14.38
CA LYS A 232 6.12 15.68 14.13
C LYS A 232 4.79 15.74 13.43
N ILE A 233 3.82 16.46 14.01
CA ILE A 233 2.51 16.70 13.41
C ILE A 233 2.37 18.20 13.18
N SER A 234 2.07 18.60 11.94
CA SER A 234 1.90 19.99 11.52
C SER A 234 0.49 20.18 10.94
N ARG A 235 -0.22 21.19 11.42
CA ARG A 235 -1.53 21.59 10.90
C ARG A 235 -1.60 23.11 10.81
N GLY A 236 -1.55 23.63 9.59
CA GLY A 236 -1.38 25.07 9.37
C GLY A 236 -0.12 25.57 10.09
N GLN A 237 -0.27 26.53 11.01
CA GLN A 237 0.82 27.08 11.81
C GLN A 237 1.05 26.36 13.16
N ASN A 238 0.21 25.38 13.48
CA ASN A 238 0.34 24.60 14.71
C ASN A 238 1.25 23.40 14.49
N GLN A 239 2.13 23.15 15.46
CA GLN A 239 3.07 22.02 15.41
C GLN A 239 3.13 21.33 16.77
N MET A 240 3.16 20.00 16.73
CA MET A 240 3.36 19.15 17.89
C MET A 240 4.52 18.19 17.63
N ASN A 241 5.39 18.00 18.60
CA ASN A 241 6.55 17.14 18.54
C ASN A 241 6.55 16.18 19.74
N GLY A 242 6.79 14.90 19.48
CA GLY A 242 6.89 13.84 20.47
C GLY A 242 7.73 12.69 19.92
N GLU A 243 7.93 11.65 20.70
CA GLU A 243 8.62 10.46 20.24
C GLU A 243 7.65 9.40 19.70
N PHE A 244 6.44 9.35 20.28
CA PHE A 244 5.40 8.42 19.90
C PHE A 244 4.05 9.14 19.76
N ALA A 245 3.23 8.66 18.84
CA ALA A 245 1.82 9.04 18.75
C ALA A 245 0.94 7.81 18.57
N GLU A 246 -0.18 7.81 19.27
CA GLU A 246 -1.30 6.88 19.07
C GLU A 246 -2.48 7.69 18.55
N VAL A 247 -3.07 7.27 17.46
CA VAL A 247 -4.21 7.91 16.83
C VAL A 247 -5.35 6.92 16.71
N ASN A 248 -6.46 7.17 17.38
CA ASN A 248 -7.68 6.40 17.21
C ASN A 248 -8.55 7.07 16.15
N MET A 249 -8.64 6.45 15.00
CA MET A 249 -9.34 6.98 13.82
C MET A 249 -10.86 6.94 13.97
N LYS A 250 -11.38 6.03 14.81
CA LYS A 250 -12.82 5.91 15.05
C LYS A 250 -13.35 6.99 15.97
N THR A 251 -12.56 7.34 17.00
CA THR A 251 -12.95 8.34 18.00
C THR A 251 -12.44 9.73 17.70
N GLY A 252 -11.47 9.85 16.80
CA GLY A 252 -10.80 11.09 16.50
C GLY A 252 -9.82 11.56 17.58
N THR A 253 -9.36 10.66 18.44
CA THR A 253 -8.45 11.00 19.55
C THR A 253 -7.01 10.73 19.14
N SER A 254 -6.13 11.69 19.36
CA SER A 254 -4.69 11.54 19.17
C SER A 254 -3.96 11.83 20.47
N ARG A 255 -2.99 11.00 20.78
CA ARG A 255 -2.16 11.12 21.96
C ARG A 255 -0.68 11.10 21.56
N LEU A 256 0.01 12.19 21.83
CA LEU A 256 1.48 12.25 21.72
C LEU A 256 2.11 11.95 23.06
N THR A 257 3.19 11.15 23.04
CA THR A 257 3.98 10.85 24.21
C THR A 257 5.47 11.00 23.91
N ALA A 258 6.24 11.29 24.93
CA ALA A 258 7.69 11.36 24.83
C ALA A 258 8.34 9.98 24.90
N GLN A 259 7.60 8.96 25.39
CA GLN A 259 8.03 7.57 25.50
C GLN A 259 6.89 6.58 25.30
N PRO A 260 7.18 5.31 25.00
CA PRO A 260 6.20 4.23 25.11
C PRO A 260 5.66 4.12 26.53
N LYS A 261 4.45 3.62 26.65
CA LYS A 261 3.78 3.42 27.94
C LYS A 261 4.66 2.50 28.84
N GLY A 262 5.18 3.02 29.97
CA GLY A 262 5.93 2.23 30.95
C GLY A 262 7.44 2.46 31.05
N ALA A 263 8.01 3.42 30.37
CA ALA A 263 9.45 3.74 30.47
C ALA A 263 9.73 4.93 31.43
N ASP A 264 10.90 4.90 32.09
CA ASP A 264 11.34 5.93 33.03
C ASP A 264 11.84 7.21 32.34
N ALA A 265 11.70 8.34 33.04
CA ALA A 265 12.07 9.74 32.75
C ALA A 265 12.48 10.12 31.30
N ALA A 266 11.65 10.93 30.63
CA ALA A 266 11.72 11.21 29.20
C ALA A 266 11.77 12.68 28.82
N PRO A 267 12.22 13.01 27.59
CA PRO A 267 12.02 14.33 26.99
C PRO A 267 10.52 14.64 26.92
N ARG A 268 10.18 15.91 27.07
CA ARG A 268 8.79 16.40 27.10
C ARG A 268 8.22 16.50 25.70
N VAL A 269 6.91 16.18 25.54
CA VAL A 269 6.13 16.56 24.35
C VAL A 269 6.05 18.09 24.29
N ARG A 270 6.25 18.65 23.09
CA ARG A 270 6.18 20.09 22.85
C ARG A 270 5.08 20.41 21.84
N GLY A 271 4.30 21.44 22.10
CA GLY A 271 3.30 21.98 21.18
C GLY A 271 3.48 23.48 21.04
N VAL A 272 3.38 23.97 19.79
CA VAL A 272 3.30 25.40 19.47
C VAL A 272 1.93 25.62 18.82
N PHE A 273 1.14 26.52 19.40
CA PHE A 273 -0.19 26.84 18.90
C PHE A 273 -0.26 28.34 18.66
N GLN A 274 -0.66 28.74 17.46
CA GLN A 274 -0.93 30.14 17.17
C GLN A 274 -2.42 30.42 17.42
N PRO A 275 -2.76 31.36 18.31
CA PRO A 275 -4.13 31.81 18.48
C PRO A 275 -4.62 32.50 17.20
N LYS A 276 -5.88 32.27 16.81
CA LYS A 276 -6.50 33.06 15.75
C LYS A 276 -6.42 34.53 16.17
N SER A 277 -5.83 35.40 15.33
CA SER A 277 -5.86 36.83 15.54
C SER A 277 -7.31 37.26 15.71
N ALA A 278 -7.61 37.98 16.81
CA ALA A 278 -8.91 38.58 16.98
C ALA A 278 -9.20 39.53 15.80
N PRO A 279 -10.46 39.59 15.30
CA PRO A 279 -10.79 40.57 14.28
C PRO A 279 -10.45 41.96 14.79
N ALA A 280 -9.78 42.76 13.96
CA ALA A 280 -9.44 44.14 14.30
C ALA A 280 -10.71 44.86 14.71
N PRO A 281 -10.70 45.70 15.80
CA PRO A 281 -11.86 46.48 16.18
C PRO A 281 -12.24 47.37 15.00
N ALA A 282 -13.54 47.38 14.68
CA ALA A 282 -14.10 48.25 13.67
C ALA A 282 -13.74 49.69 14.05
N LYS A 283 -13.09 50.43 13.15
CA LYS A 283 -12.86 51.84 13.33
C LYS A 283 -14.18 52.56 13.47
N PRO A 284 -14.30 53.53 14.40
CA PRO A 284 -15.47 54.34 14.58
C PRO A 284 -15.87 55.18 13.38
#